data_0b63ef45d8a6db725cc6e58719aa05bb
#
_entry.id   0b63ef45d8a6db725cc6e58719aa05bb
#
_cell.length_a   1.000
_cell.length_b   1.000
_cell.length_c   1.000
_cell.angle_alpha   90.00
_cell.angle_beta   90.00
_cell.angle_gamma   90.00
#
_symmetry.space_group_name_H-M   'P 1'
#
loop_
_entity.id
_entity.type
_entity.pdbx_description
1 polymer ?
#
loop_
_entity_poly.entity_id
_entity_poly.type
_entity_poly.pdbx_seq_one_letter_code
_entity_poly.pdbx_strand_id
1 'polypeptide(L)'
;MTRILFGTVAALMASLVCTSAASAGALMKVGVADDGLMQRLPGRAANTAAAWQQRGVDQSRLTLVWALIAPAATSVKRPTGFDARDHRSPGYDWRSVDTAVEALRARSISVELSITTPAPIWASEVPSRREPTYRPDPTEFGNFVHAAVSRYGTRVSSYTLINEPNLWQWLTPQWSCSSDAESSCRAASPKIYRELFRAGYDEVKALTPRKPVWGGSLAPLGTVTRGGPKTSIGPLFFLRRLGCVKENFARDRSSSDCRGFKPLSFDAIAHHPHSSWRAPRESNGVADSVTIGTISRLTKTVDRIQSRGGIRNGSVGGSEAGRKPLDVQIDEFGIQTDPPDAWSGVSLTKQNDYLQEAAYMMWKNSRVKLFSQYLWQDEALDKLSITAGSWQSGLYFEDGTAKPAASSFANPFWVDLPRRSRRATVWGQVRPGGQTKVTVESRTVGRAQFAALRSIETNRSGFFSFSAVVKSKTAFRFYYDRDGYGVVTSSVRTVKPR
;
A
#
# COMPACT_ATOMS: atom_id res chain seq x y z
N MET A 1 2.45 17.23 -83.61
CA MET A 1 1.57 16.61 -82.59
C MET A 1 2.44 16.18 -81.43
N THR A 2 2.65 17.03 -80.47
CA THR A 2 3.56 16.80 -79.27
C THR A 2 2.68 16.56 -78.09
N ARG A 3 2.77 15.35 -77.47
CA ARG A 3 2.07 14.99 -76.24
C ARG A 3 2.99 15.31 -75.05
N ILE A 4 2.53 16.19 -74.19
CA ILE A 4 3.14 16.52 -72.89
C ILE A 4 2.56 15.56 -71.85
N LEU A 5 3.42 14.74 -71.20
CA LEU A 5 3.11 13.94 -70.00
C LEU A 5 3.29 14.79 -68.76
N PHE A 6 2.20 14.99 -68.00
CA PHE A 6 2.26 15.51 -66.66
C PHE A 6 2.46 14.34 -65.67
N GLY A 7 3.60 14.28 -65.05
CA GLY A 7 3.86 13.36 -63.92
C GLY A 7 3.46 14.01 -62.59
N THR A 8 2.45 13.46 -61.95
CA THR A 8 2.05 13.81 -60.57
C THR A 8 2.94 13.10 -59.56
N VAL A 9 3.77 13.85 -58.83
CA VAL A 9 4.53 13.37 -57.69
C VAL A 9 3.62 13.42 -56.45
N ALA A 10 3.16 12.28 -55.97
CA ALA A 10 2.45 12.16 -54.71
C ALA A 10 3.47 12.06 -53.58
N ALA A 11 3.61 13.14 -52.78
CA ALA A 11 4.39 13.12 -51.55
C ALA A 11 3.63 12.39 -50.47
N LEU A 12 4.06 11.17 -50.11
CA LEU A 12 3.60 10.43 -48.91
C LEU A 12 4.18 11.10 -47.69
N MET A 13 3.40 11.87 -46.96
CA MET A 13 3.73 12.26 -45.57
C MET A 13 3.49 11.05 -44.67
N ALA A 14 4.56 10.36 -44.30
CA ALA A 14 4.54 9.37 -43.22
C ALA A 14 4.44 10.08 -41.89
N SER A 15 3.21 10.15 -41.35
CA SER A 15 2.98 10.56 -39.97
C SER A 15 3.59 9.53 -39.05
N LEU A 16 4.79 9.82 -38.51
CA LEU A 16 5.32 9.06 -37.38
C LEU A 16 4.40 9.28 -36.17
N VAL A 17 3.45 8.38 -35.97
CA VAL A 17 2.75 8.23 -34.72
C VAL A 17 3.78 7.66 -33.72
N CYS A 18 4.46 8.55 -33.01
CA CYS A 18 5.19 8.15 -31.82
C CYS A 18 4.17 7.61 -30.81
N THR A 19 3.90 6.31 -30.86
CA THR A 19 3.27 5.60 -29.74
C THR A 19 4.22 5.71 -28.58
N SER A 20 3.98 6.70 -27.70
CA SER A 20 4.61 6.71 -26.38
C SER A 20 4.26 5.37 -25.74
N ALA A 21 5.28 4.52 -25.51
CA ALA A 21 5.12 3.32 -24.73
C ALA A 21 4.39 3.73 -23.44
N ALA A 22 3.20 3.16 -23.21
CA ALA A 22 2.41 3.45 -22.03
C ALA A 22 3.32 3.22 -20.80
N SER A 23 3.62 4.29 -20.09
CA SER A 23 4.51 4.27 -18.94
C SER A 23 3.92 3.30 -17.90
N ALA A 24 4.75 2.41 -17.35
CA ALA A 24 4.32 1.24 -16.57
C ALA A 24 3.34 1.58 -15.42
N GLY A 25 3.43 2.78 -14.82
CA GLY A 25 2.58 3.25 -13.73
C GLY A 25 1.62 4.38 -14.09
N ALA A 26 1.29 4.56 -15.37
CA ALA A 26 0.45 5.70 -15.85
C ALA A 26 -0.92 5.83 -15.16
N LEU A 27 -1.40 4.77 -14.50
CA LEU A 27 -2.69 4.71 -13.79
C LEU A 27 -2.53 4.38 -12.29
N MET A 28 -1.32 4.49 -11.72
CA MET A 28 -1.11 4.26 -10.29
C MET A 28 -1.90 5.29 -9.48
N LYS A 29 -2.74 4.79 -8.58
CA LYS A 29 -3.53 5.63 -7.67
C LYS A 29 -2.66 6.18 -6.53
N VAL A 30 -3.03 7.34 -6.05
CA VAL A 30 -2.49 7.97 -4.84
C VAL A 30 -3.39 7.66 -3.68
N GLY A 31 -2.83 7.06 -2.62
CA GLY A 31 -3.59 6.73 -1.41
C GLY A 31 -3.10 7.47 -0.17
N VAL A 32 -3.95 7.46 0.85
CA VAL A 32 -3.61 7.85 2.23
C VAL A 32 -4.27 6.87 3.21
N ALA A 33 -3.54 6.49 4.24
CA ALA A 33 -4.06 5.76 5.39
C ALA A 33 -3.78 6.58 6.66
N ASP A 34 -4.84 7.06 7.33
CA ASP A 34 -4.77 7.81 8.59
C ASP A 34 -6.09 7.66 9.36
N ASP A 35 -6.19 6.58 10.12
CA ASP A 35 -7.36 6.31 10.94
C ASP A 35 -7.49 7.29 12.12
N GLY A 36 -6.39 7.91 12.55
CA GLY A 36 -6.38 8.92 13.58
C GLY A 36 -7.29 10.08 13.23
N LEU A 37 -7.08 10.68 12.06
CA LEU A 37 -7.85 11.82 11.56
C LEU A 37 -9.27 11.43 11.11
N MET A 38 -9.43 10.22 10.57
CA MET A 38 -10.70 9.82 9.98
C MET A 38 -11.67 9.20 10.97
N GLN A 39 -11.18 8.43 11.95
CA GLN A 39 -12.01 7.64 12.84
C GLN A 39 -11.92 8.05 14.31
N ARG A 40 -10.70 8.34 14.82
CA ARG A 40 -10.51 8.70 16.23
C ARG A 40 -10.88 10.15 16.53
N LEU A 41 -10.86 11.00 15.52
CA LEU A 41 -11.25 12.43 15.59
C LEU A 41 -12.36 12.71 14.56
N PRO A 42 -13.56 12.13 14.72
CA PRO A 42 -14.62 12.17 13.70
C PRO A 42 -15.03 13.58 13.27
N GLY A 43 -14.95 14.56 14.16
CA GLY A 43 -15.20 15.97 13.84
C GLY A 43 -14.23 16.55 12.81
N ARG A 44 -13.08 15.91 12.56
CA ARG A 44 -12.09 16.32 11.55
C ARG A 44 -12.26 15.62 10.21
N ALA A 45 -12.98 14.51 10.13
CA ALA A 45 -13.05 13.66 8.94
C ALA A 45 -13.45 14.41 7.66
N ALA A 46 -14.48 15.27 7.73
CA ALA A 46 -14.97 16.03 6.57
C ALA A 46 -13.92 17.04 6.05
N ASN A 47 -13.24 17.76 6.92
CA ASN A 47 -12.19 18.73 6.56
C ASN A 47 -10.93 18.00 6.06
N THR A 48 -10.59 16.88 6.68
CA THR A 48 -9.48 16.01 6.24
C THR A 48 -9.73 15.47 4.83
N ALA A 49 -10.92 14.92 4.56
CA ALA A 49 -11.28 14.42 3.23
C ALA A 49 -11.26 15.54 2.17
N ALA A 50 -11.68 16.78 2.52
CA ALA A 50 -11.58 17.93 1.64
C ALA A 50 -10.11 18.29 1.32
N ALA A 51 -9.24 18.31 2.33
CA ALA A 51 -7.82 18.56 2.15
C ALA A 51 -7.15 17.47 1.28
N TRP A 52 -7.52 16.21 1.46
CA TRP A 52 -7.02 15.09 0.65
C TRP A 52 -7.46 15.20 -0.81
N GLN A 53 -8.74 15.53 -1.06
CA GLN A 53 -9.23 15.75 -2.42
C GLN A 53 -8.43 16.87 -3.14
N GLN A 54 -8.20 17.99 -2.46
CA GLN A 54 -7.40 19.11 -2.99
C GLN A 54 -5.95 18.73 -3.32
N ARG A 55 -5.43 17.68 -2.68
CA ARG A 55 -4.07 17.13 -2.90
C ARG A 55 -4.05 15.89 -3.80
N GLY A 56 -5.19 15.55 -4.43
CA GLY A 56 -5.28 14.48 -5.41
C GLY A 56 -5.18 13.08 -4.82
N VAL A 57 -5.73 12.87 -3.64
CA VAL A 57 -5.88 11.53 -3.07
C VAL A 57 -7.03 10.83 -3.78
N ASP A 58 -6.74 9.67 -4.40
CA ASP A 58 -7.71 8.86 -5.13
C ASP A 58 -8.43 7.85 -4.23
N GLN A 59 -7.73 7.38 -3.19
CA GLN A 59 -8.20 6.30 -2.33
C GLN A 59 -7.71 6.47 -0.89
N SER A 60 -8.55 6.12 0.07
CA SER A 60 -8.17 6.01 1.48
C SER A 60 -8.43 4.61 2.00
N ARG A 61 -7.51 4.11 2.81
CA ARG A 61 -7.67 2.90 3.60
C ARG A 61 -8.24 3.27 4.97
N LEU A 62 -9.32 2.60 5.37
CA LEU A 62 -9.91 2.66 6.71
C LEU A 62 -9.76 1.30 7.38
N THR A 63 -9.23 1.30 8.59
CA THR A 63 -9.06 0.08 9.39
C THR A 63 -10.28 -0.17 10.26
N LEU A 64 -10.99 -1.26 10.01
CA LEU A 64 -12.13 -1.73 10.77
C LEU A 64 -11.68 -2.78 11.77
N VAL A 65 -11.32 -2.35 12.97
CA VAL A 65 -10.87 -3.26 14.04
C VAL A 65 -12.07 -3.93 14.71
N TRP A 66 -12.15 -5.24 14.60
CA TRP A 66 -13.30 -6.02 15.04
C TRP A 66 -13.68 -5.77 16.51
N ALA A 67 -12.71 -5.80 17.43
CA ALA A 67 -12.95 -5.56 18.84
C ALA A 67 -13.41 -4.14 19.20
N LEU A 68 -13.22 -3.15 18.29
CA LEU A 68 -13.71 -1.79 18.50
C LEU A 68 -15.14 -1.58 18.00
N ILE A 69 -15.62 -2.49 17.16
CA ILE A 69 -16.95 -2.41 16.54
C ILE A 69 -17.94 -3.35 17.21
N ALA A 70 -17.52 -4.58 17.54
CA ALA A 70 -18.39 -5.57 18.14
C ALA A 70 -18.55 -5.39 19.66
N PRO A 71 -19.70 -5.77 20.23
CA PRO A 71 -19.96 -5.57 21.65
C PRO A 71 -19.15 -6.50 22.54
N ALA A 72 -19.04 -6.12 23.82
CA ALA A 72 -18.46 -6.92 24.89
C ALA A 72 -17.05 -7.48 24.56
N ALA A 73 -16.21 -6.66 23.95
CA ALA A 73 -14.91 -7.07 23.40
C ALA A 73 -14.00 -7.79 24.44
N THR A 74 -14.13 -7.48 25.72
CA THR A 74 -13.32 -8.08 26.82
C THR A 74 -14.00 -9.29 27.49
N SER A 75 -15.25 -9.62 27.13
CA SER A 75 -16.00 -10.75 27.69
C SER A 75 -15.56 -12.06 27.04
N VAL A 76 -15.49 -13.12 27.85
CA VAL A 76 -15.31 -14.50 27.34
C VAL A 76 -16.61 -15.11 26.81
N LYS A 77 -17.76 -14.48 27.09
CA LYS A 77 -19.06 -14.92 26.62
C LYS A 77 -19.64 -13.92 25.62
N ARG A 78 -20.14 -14.44 24.53
CA ARG A 78 -20.90 -13.66 23.54
C ARG A 78 -22.16 -13.07 24.21
N PRO A 79 -22.53 -11.80 23.94
CA PRO A 79 -23.74 -11.22 24.49
C PRO A 79 -24.98 -11.98 24.05
N THR A 80 -25.92 -12.18 25.00
CA THR A 80 -27.21 -12.84 24.72
C THR A 80 -27.99 -12.02 23.71
N GLY A 81 -28.57 -12.69 22.70
CA GLY A 81 -29.37 -12.05 21.65
C GLY A 81 -28.56 -11.26 20.61
N PHE A 82 -27.24 -11.25 20.70
CA PHE A 82 -26.38 -10.61 19.69
C PHE A 82 -26.21 -11.51 18.46
N ASP A 83 -26.71 -11.06 17.32
CA ASP A 83 -26.44 -11.68 16.02
C ASP A 83 -25.25 -11.01 15.35
N ALA A 84 -24.12 -11.71 15.32
CA ALA A 84 -22.88 -11.20 14.73
C ALA A 84 -22.95 -11.05 13.19
N ARG A 85 -23.97 -11.63 12.56
CA ARG A 85 -24.17 -11.57 11.12
C ARG A 85 -25.04 -10.39 10.69
N ASP A 86 -25.93 -9.91 11.56
CA ASP A 86 -26.76 -8.74 11.28
C ASP A 86 -26.05 -7.45 11.72
N HIS A 87 -25.64 -6.61 10.75
CA HIS A 87 -25.02 -5.31 11.03
C HIS A 87 -25.90 -4.33 11.81
N ARG A 88 -27.21 -4.61 11.94
CA ARG A 88 -28.17 -3.84 12.75
C ARG A 88 -28.33 -4.39 14.16
N SER A 89 -27.69 -5.53 14.45
CA SER A 89 -27.77 -6.14 15.78
C SER A 89 -27.33 -5.15 16.86
N PRO A 90 -28.10 -5.01 17.95
CA PRO A 90 -27.74 -4.11 19.03
C PRO A 90 -26.36 -4.41 19.59
N GLY A 91 -25.56 -3.38 19.81
CA GLY A 91 -24.22 -3.48 20.35
C GLY A 91 -23.08 -3.30 19.34
N TYR A 92 -23.35 -3.38 18.04
CA TYR A 92 -22.37 -2.90 17.05
C TYR A 92 -22.25 -1.36 17.10
N ASP A 93 -21.01 -0.86 17.14
CA ASP A 93 -20.71 0.58 17.03
C ASP A 93 -20.00 0.93 15.72
N TRP A 94 -20.76 1.32 14.72
CA TRP A 94 -20.27 1.70 13.41
C TRP A 94 -20.01 3.21 13.24
N ARG A 95 -20.30 4.03 14.26
CA ARG A 95 -20.38 5.50 14.13
C ARG A 95 -19.13 6.14 13.55
N SER A 96 -17.94 5.76 14.02
CA SER A 96 -16.68 6.32 13.53
C SER A 96 -16.42 5.96 12.08
N VAL A 97 -16.69 4.70 11.71
CA VAL A 97 -16.48 4.21 10.34
C VAL A 97 -17.53 4.80 9.39
N ASP A 98 -18.79 4.92 9.82
CA ASP A 98 -19.84 5.58 9.03
C ASP A 98 -19.42 7.01 8.69
N THR A 99 -19.00 7.79 9.69
CA THR A 99 -18.55 9.17 9.52
C THR A 99 -17.38 9.26 8.53
N ALA A 100 -16.38 8.39 8.67
CA ALA A 100 -15.23 8.35 7.78
C ALA A 100 -15.60 7.99 6.33
N VAL A 101 -16.41 6.94 6.15
CA VAL A 101 -16.88 6.51 4.82
C VAL A 101 -17.67 7.61 4.13
N GLU A 102 -18.61 8.26 4.83
CA GLU A 102 -19.41 9.33 4.22
C GLU A 102 -18.55 10.57 3.89
N ALA A 103 -17.61 10.95 4.75
CA ALA A 103 -16.69 12.07 4.49
C ALA A 103 -15.84 11.83 3.22
N LEU A 104 -15.30 10.64 3.05
CA LEU A 104 -14.49 10.29 1.88
C LEU A 104 -15.35 10.24 0.60
N ARG A 105 -16.52 9.60 0.67
CA ARG A 105 -17.44 9.51 -0.48
C ARG A 105 -17.94 10.86 -0.95
N ALA A 106 -18.26 11.78 -0.01
CA ALA A 106 -18.66 13.15 -0.33
C ALA A 106 -17.58 13.92 -1.12
N ARG A 107 -16.34 13.43 -1.12
CA ARG A 107 -15.18 13.97 -1.85
C ARG A 107 -14.73 13.10 -3.02
N SER A 108 -15.51 12.10 -3.40
CA SER A 108 -15.18 11.15 -4.47
C SER A 108 -13.86 10.37 -4.23
N ILE A 109 -13.42 10.26 -2.97
CA ILE A 109 -12.28 9.44 -2.58
C ILE A 109 -12.75 8.01 -2.38
N SER A 110 -12.15 7.07 -3.11
CA SER A 110 -12.45 5.65 -3.00
C SER A 110 -12.06 5.13 -1.62
N VAL A 111 -12.86 4.21 -1.06
CA VAL A 111 -12.59 3.62 0.25
C VAL A 111 -12.14 2.18 0.10
N GLU A 112 -10.98 1.84 0.63
CA GLU A 112 -10.57 0.49 0.96
C GLU A 112 -10.95 0.21 2.42
N LEU A 113 -11.67 -0.88 2.68
CA LEU A 113 -12.02 -1.28 4.04
C LEU A 113 -11.16 -2.47 4.47
N SER A 114 -10.27 -2.22 5.44
CA SER A 114 -9.40 -3.23 6.04
C SER A 114 -10.06 -3.83 7.27
N ILE A 115 -10.70 -5.00 7.14
CA ILE A 115 -11.39 -5.69 8.23
C ILE A 115 -10.38 -6.56 8.97
N THR A 116 -10.17 -6.29 10.27
CA THR A 116 -9.04 -6.89 10.98
C THR A 116 -9.30 -7.19 12.45
N THR A 117 -8.43 -8.00 13.01
CA THR A 117 -8.20 -8.19 14.45
C THR A 117 -7.60 -6.92 15.08
N PRO A 118 -7.52 -6.79 16.41
CA PRO A 118 -7.95 -7.76 17.44
C PRO A 118 -9.43 -8.11 17.39
N ALA A 119 -9.76 -9.37 17.75
CA ALA A 119 -11.11 -9.86 17.87
C ALA A 119 -11.66 -9.60 19.27
N PRO A 120 -13.01 -9.55 19.46
CA PRO A 120 -13.58 -9.72 20.78
C PRO A 120 -13.14 -11.05 21.39
N ILE A 121 -12.89 -11.08 22.69
CA ILE A 121 -12.41 -12.29 23.39
C ILE A 121 -13.37 -13.47 23.18
N TRP A 122 -14.68 -13.25 23.21
CA TRP A 122 -15.68 -14.31 22.97
C TRP A 122 -15.62 -14.92 21.57
N ALA A 123 -14.99 -14.25 20.61
CA ALA A 123 -14.84 -14.69 19.23
C ALA A 123 -13.49 -15.37 18.95
N SER A 124 -12.77 -15.80 19.99
CA SER A 124 -11.59 -16.65 19.88
C SER A 124 -11.98 -18.12 19.96
N GLU A 125 -11.23 -19.03 19.33
CA GLU A 125 -11.35 -20.48 19.57
C GLU A 125 -11.05 -20.86 21.03
N VAL A 126 -10.34 -20.00 21.80
CA VAL A 126 -9.94 -20.22 23.18
C VAL A 126 -10.18 -18.93 24.01
N PRO A 127 -11.45 -18.56 24.28
CA PRO A 127 -11.77 -17.30 24.99
C PRO A 127 -11.17 -17.20 26.39
N SER A 128 -10.92 -18.34 27.05
CA SER A 128 -10.31 -18.41 28.39
C SER A 128 -8.91 -17.81 28.47
N ARG A 129 -8.18 -17.72 27.35
CA ARG A 129 -6.84 -17.07 27.31
C ARG A 129 -6.91 -15.56 27.46
N ARG A 130 -8.04 -14.93 27.15
CA ARG A 130 -8.23 -13.48 27.20
C ARG A 130 -7.22 -12.68 26.35
N GLU A 131 -6.72 -13.27 25.27
CA GLU A 131 -5.83 -12.63 24.29
C GLU A 131 -6.59 -12.33 22.99
N PRO A 132 -6.86 -11.07 22.65
CA PRO A 132 -7.78 -10.70 21.55
C PRO A 132 -7.19 -10.98 20.16
N THR A 133 -5.89 -11.27 20.06
CA THR A 133 -5.24 -11.68 18.80
C THR A 133 -5.07 -13.19 18.67
N TYR A 134 -5.39 -13.93 19.79
CA TYR A 134 -5.12 -15.36 19.85
C TYR A 134 -6.23 -16.18 19.20
N ARG A 135 -5.88 -16.85 18.10
CA ARG A 135 -6.76 -17.79 17.37
C ARG A 135 -8.20 -17.27 17.24
N PRO A 136 -8.42 -16.16 16.54
CA PRO A 136 -9.77 -15.72 16.24
C PRO A 136 -10.52 -16.85 15.52
N ASP A 137 -11.80 -17.07 15.87
CA ASP A 137 -12.62 -18.10 15.25
C ASP A 137 -12.99 -17.71 13.80
N PRO A 138 -12.71 -18.56 12.80
CA PRO A 138 -12.98 -18.24 11.40
C PRO A 138 -14.47 -18.02 11.09
N THR A 139 -15.38 -18.75 11.77
CA THR A 139 -16.82 -18.61 11.56
C THR A 139 -17.29 -17.26 12.09
N GLU A 140 -16.86 -16.89 13.30
CA GLU A 140 -17.21 -15.60 13.88
C GLU A 140 -16.59 -14.43 13.10
N PHE A 141 -15.37 -14.60 12.58
CA PHE A 141 -14.79 -13.61 11.67
C PHE A 141 -15.59 -13.47 10.37
N GLY A 142 -16.00 -14.59 9.77
CA GLY A 142 -16.90 -14.58 8.61
C GLY A 142 -18.22 -13.86 8.89
N ASN A 143 -18.85 -14.10 10.04
CA ASN A 143 -20.07 -13.40 10.47
C ASN A 143 -19.84 -11.88 10.58
N PHE A 144 -18.74 -11.45 11.17
CA PHE A 144 -18.36 -10.03 11.25
C PHE A 144 -18.13 -9.41 9.87
N VAL A 145 -17.39 -10.11 8.99
CA VAL A 145 -17.17 -9.67 7.61
C VAL A 145 -18.52 -9.55 6.88
N HIS A 146 -19.43 -10.51 7.05
CA HIS A 146 -20.77 -10.43 6.49
C HIS A 146 -21.52 -9.18 6.93
N ALA A 147 -21.52 -8.88 8.24
CA ALA A 147 -22.14 -7.68 8.79
C ALA A 147 -21.53 -6.40 8.21
N ALA A 148 -20.19 -6.33 8.16
CA ALA A 148 -19.48 -5.18 7.60
C ALA A 148 -19.77 -4.99 6.11
N VAL A 149 -19.78 -6.07 5.31
CA VAL A 149 -20.06 -6.01 3.87
C VAL A 149 -21.54 -5.69 3.60
N SER A 150 -22.46 -6.22 4.40
CA SER A 150 -23.89 -5.87 4.33
C SER A 150 -24.11 -4.38 4.58
N ARG A 151 -23.32 -3.78 5.48
CA ARG A 151 -23.39 -2.35 5.77
C ARG A 151 -22.71 -1.48 4.71
N TYR A 152 -21.50 -1.84 4.25
CA TYR A 152 -20.62 -0.97 3.46
C TYR A 152 -20.48 -1.37 2.00
N GLY A 153 -20.97 -2.53 1.56
CA GLY A 153 -20.64 -3.13 0.27
C GLY A 153 -20.87 -2.24 -0.96
N THR A 154 -21.90 -1.39 -0.95
CA THR A 154 -22.16 -0.42 -2.02
C THR A 154 -21.31 0.85 -1.92
N ARG A 155 -20.73 1.12 -0.76
CA ARG A 155 -20.06 2.37 -0.40
C ARG A 155 -18.55 2.31 -0.45
N VAL A 156 -17.93 1.11 -0.49
CA VAL A 156 -16.49 0.90 -0.52
C VAL A 156 -16.05 0.31 -1.86
N SER A 157 -14.80 0.49 -2.21
CA SER A 157 -14.24 0.07 -3.50
C SER A 157 -13.53 -1.29 -3.44
N SER A 158 -12.96 -1.65 -2.30
CA SER A 158 -12.15 -2.84 -2.10
C SER A 158 -12.07 -3.23 -0.63
N TYR A 159 -11.60 -4.44 -0.37
CA TYR A 159 -11.40 -4.97 0.97
C TYR A 159 -10.00 -5.54 1.13
N THR A 160 -9.43 -5.42 2.33
CA THR A 160 -8.34 -6.25 2.85
C THR A 160 -8.83 -6.98 4.11
N LEU A 161 -8.31 -8.17 4.34
CA LEU A 161 -8.70 -9.01 5.47
C LEU A 161 -7.48 -9.36 6.30
N ILE A 162 -7.51 -8.99 7.57
CA ILE A 162 -6.45 -9.09 8.58
C ILE A 162 -5.22 -8.24 8.22
N ASN A 163 -5.05 -7.17 8.98
CA ASN A 163 -3.87 -6.32 8.91
C ASN A 163 -2.64 -7.08 9.43
N GLU A 164 -1.53 -7.00 8.73
CA GLU A 164 -0.20 -7.50 9.11
C GLU A 164 -0.20 -8.85 9.85
N PRO A 165 -0.82 -9.90 9.28
CA PRO A 165 -1.00 -11.18 9.98
C PRO A 165 0.32 -11.89 10.32
N ASN A 166 1.43 -11.39 9.80
CA ASN A 166 2.78 -11.85 10.11
C ASN A 166 3.37 -11.17 11.37
N LEU A 167 2.62 -10.24 12.01
CA LEU A 167 2.97 -9.61 13.28
C LEU A 167 2.08 -10.12 14.41
N TRP A 168 2.66 -10.30 15.60
CA TRP A 168 1.95 -10.78 16.78
C TRP A 168 0.92 -9.77 17.32
N GLN A 169 1.08 -8.49 17.01
CA GLN A 169 0.13 -7.44 17.39
C GLN A 169 -1.25 -7.64 16.72
N TRP A 170 -1.29 -8.35 15.60
CA TRP A 170 -2.51 -8.58 14.83
C TRP A 170 -2.98 -10.03 14.86
N LEU A 171 -2.08 -11.00 14.95
CA LEU A 171 -2.43 -12.42 14.93
C LEU A 171 -1.49 -13.26 15.76
N THR A 172 -2.02 -14.06 16.67
CA THR A 172 -1.27 -15.02 17.47
C THR A 172 -1.95 -16.38 17.53
N PRO A 173 -1.21 -17.48 17.76
CA PRO A 173 0.25 -17.52 17.86
C PRO A 173 0.91 -17.37 16.50
N GLN A 174 2.03 -16.66 16.44
CA GLN A 174 2.86 -16.63 15.23
C GLN A 174 3.54 -18.00 15.05
N TRP A 175 4.06 -18.56 16.15
CA TRP A 175 4.66 -19.89 16.21
C TRP A 175 3.96 -20.74 17.28
N SER A 176 3.80 -22.02 17.00
CA SER A 176 3.28 -23.03 17.93
C SER A 176 4.35 -24.07 18.15
N CYS A 177 4.71 -24.27 19.42
CA CYS A 177 5.76 -25.19 19.85
C CYS A 177 5.14 -26.36 20.60
N SER A 178 5.64 -27.57 20.40
CA SER A 178 5.22 -28.78 21.12
C SER A 178 6.04 -29.02 22.41
N SER A 179 7.16 -28.29 22.57
CA SER A 179 8.01 -28.27 23.76
C SER A 179 8.73 -26.92 23.83
N ASP A 180 9.50 -26.69 24.89
CA ASP A 180 10.30 -25.46 25.06
C ASP A 180 11.47 -25.35 24.06
N ALA A 181 11.84 -26.44 23.38
CA ALA A 181 12.87 -26.41 22.37
C ALA A 181 12.39 -25.66 21.12
N GLU A 182 13.13 -24.65 20.67
CA GLU A 182 12.82 -23.88 19.44
C GLU A 182 12.65 -24.78 18.22
N SER A 183 13.37 -25.91 18.14
CA SER A 183 13.26 -26.89 17.07
C SER A 183 11.88 -27.53 16.96
N SER A 184 11.09 -27.53 18.05
CA SER A 184 9.73 -28.04 18.11
C SER A 184 8.69 -27.06 17.54
N CYS A 185 9.07 -25.78 17.30
CA CYS A 185 8.16 -24.75 16.88
C CYS A 185 7.91 -24.78 15.37
N ARG A 186 6.67 -24.53 14.97
CA ARG A 186 6.24 -24.37 13.58
C ARG A 186 5.47 -23.06 13.43
N ALA A 187 5.55 -22.47 12.25
CA ALA A 187 4.78 -21.25 11.93
C ALA A 187 3.28 -21.56 11.94
N ALA A 188 2.53 -20.95 12.83
CA ALA A 188 1.11 -21.19 13.04
C ALA A 188 0.22 -20.13 12.34
N SER A 189 0.63 -18.86 12.40
CA SER A 189 -0.17 -17.75 11.86
C SER A 189 -0.50 -17.88 10.36
N PRO A 190 0.34 -18.46 9.47
CA PRO A 190 -0.04 -18.62 8.07
C PRO A 190 -1.26 -19.53 7.87
N LYS A 191 -1.41 -20.58 8.69
CA LYS A 191 -2.59 -21.45 8.64
C LYS A 191 -3.81 -20.74 9.21
N ILE A 192 -3.69 -20.09 10.35
CA ILE A 192 -4.78 -19.33 10.98
C ILE A 192 -5.26 -18.24 10.03
N TYR A 193 -4.36 -17.45 9.45
CA TYR A 193 -4.70 -16.45 8.43
C TYR A 193 -5.45 -17.06 7.24
N ARG A 194 -5.03 -18.22 6.76
CA ARG A 194 -5.67 -18.91 5.63
C ARG A 194 -7.14 -19.24 5.91
N GLU A 195 -7.45 -19.66 7.13
CA GLU A 195 -8.80 -20.00 7.57
C GLU A 195 -9.66 -18.75 7.70
N LEU A 196 -9.16 -17.74 8.37
CA LEU A 196 -9.83 -16.42 8.52
C LEU A 196 -10.07 -15.75 7.17
N PHE A 197 -9.02 -15.67 6.34
CA PHE A 197 -9.12 -15.03 5.03
C PHE A 197 -10.16 -15.72 4.14
N ARG A 198 -10.19 -17.04 4.14
CA ARG A 198 -11.19 -17.80 3.36
C ARG A 198 -12.61 -17.48 3.83
N ALA A 199 -12.85 -17.55 5.14
CA ALA A 199 -14.17 -17.25 5.70
C ALA A 199 -14.64 -15.83 5.30
N GLY A 200 -13.76 -14.84 5.46
CA GLY A 200 -14.10 -13.47 5.07
C GLY A 200 -14.21 -13.26 3.55
N TYR A 201 -13.33 -13.88 2.76
CA TYR A 201 -13.38 -13.80 1.29
C TYR A 201 -14.69 -14.35 0.73
N ASP A 202 -15.14 -15.49 1.23
CA ASP A 202 -16.36 -16.13 0.79
C ASP A 202 -17.57 -15.23 1.08
N GLU A 203 -17.63 -14.56 2.23
CA GLU A 203 -18.69 -13.60 2.57
C GLU A 203 -18.65 -12.33 1.70
N VAL A 204 -17.47 -11.77 1.46
CA VAL A 204 -17.36 -10.62 0.53
C VAL A 204 -17.85 -11.01 -0.86
N LYS A 205 -17.43 -12.17 -1.37
CA LYS A 205 -17.81 -12.61 -2.72
C LYS A 205 -19.27 -13.02 -2.83
N ALA A 206 -19.88 -13.53 -1.77
CA ALA A 206 -21.30 -13.82 -1.74
C ALA A 206 -22.17 -12.55 -1.85
N LEU A 207 -21.80 -11.49 -1.13
CA LEU A 207 -22.57 -10.25 -1.09
C LEU A 207 -22.18 -9.24 -2.20
N THR A 208 -20.90 -9.19 -2.55
CA THR A 208 -20.36 -8.22 -3.50
C THR A 208 -19.35 -8.87 -4.44
N PRO A 209 -19.76 -9.77 -5.36
CA PRO A 209 -18.87 -10.65 -6.14
C PRO A 209 -17.83 -9.89 -6.98
N ARG A 210 -18.14 -8.66 -7.40
CA ARG A 210 -17.26 -7.83 -8.22
C ARG A 210 -16.28 -6.98 -7.42
N LYS A 211 -16.45 -6.85 -6.11
CA LYS A 211 -15.51 -6.06 -5.29
C LYS A 211 -14.23 -6.85 -5.06
N PRO A 212 -13.06 -6.24 -5.32
CA PRO A 212 -11.78 -6.90 -5.07
C PRO A 212 -11.50 -7.08 -3.58
N VAL A 213 -10.94 -8.25 -3.26
CA VAL A 213 -10.42 -8.58 -1.94
C VAL A 213 -8.92 -8.83 -2.06
N TRP A 214 -8.13 -7.99 -1.43
CA TRP A 214 -6.68 -8.08 -1.49
C TRP A 214 -6.18 -8.97 -0.35
N GLY A 215 -5.25 -9.86 -0.67
CA GLY A 215 -4.60 -10.71 0.32
C GLY A 215 -3.26 -10.15 0.73
N GLY A 216 -2.75 -10.58 1.88
CA GLY A 216 -1.45 -10.16 2.39
C GLY A 216 -1.56 -9.06 3.42
N SER A 217 -1.53 -7.78 3.03
CA SER A 217 -1.35 -6.62 3.93
C SER A 217 -0.20 -6.87 4.92
N LEU A 218 0.95 -7.34 4.41
CA LEU A 218 2.03 -7.85 5.25
C LEU A 218 2.96 -6.73 5.70
N ALA A 219 3.37 -6.78 6.97
CA ALA A 219 4.48 -5.98 7.48
C ALA A 219 5.80 -6.35 6.79
N PRO A 220 6.74 -5.40 6.63
CA PRO A 220 7.95 -5.60 5.86
C PRO A 220 8.98 -6.52 6.50
N LEU A 221 8.94 -6.65 7.83
CA LEU A 221 9.96 -7.29 8.66
C LEU A 221 9.38 -8.46 9.45
N GLY A 222 10.28 -9.26 10.00
CA GLY A 222 10.02 -10.41 10.85
C GLY A 222 11.21 -11.36 10.80
N THR A 223 11.14 -12.44 11.55
CA THR A 223 12.18 -13.46 11.57
C THR A 223 11.77 -14.69 10.75
N VAL A 224 12.75 -15.46 10.32
CA VAL A 224 12.59 -16.81 9.77
C VAL A 224 13.07 -17.87 10.75
N THR A 225 13.74 -17.46 11.80
CA THR A 225 14.11 -18.35 12.90
C THR A 225 12.87 -18.69 13.72
N ARG A 226 12.79 -19.93 14.15
CA ARG A 226 11.72 -20.40 15.02
C ARG A 226 11.74 -19.61 16.31
N GLY A 227 10.57 -19.31 16.84
CA GLY A 227 10.44 -18.50 18.04
C GLY A 227 9.13 -18.76 18.77
N GLY A 228 8.87 -18.01 19.81
CA GLY A 228 7.65 -18.12 20.60
C GLY A 228 6.40 -17.54 19.92
N PRO A 229 5.24 -17.67 20.57
CA PRO A 229 3.95 -17.24 20.02
C PRO A 229 3.88 -15.77 19.58
N LYS A 230 4.71 -14.92 20.15
CA LYS A 230 4.79 -13.46 19.85
C LYS A 230 6.03 -13.09 19.01
N THR A 231 6.68 -14.04 18.37
CA THR A 231 7.82 -13.77 17.48
C THR A 231 7.31 -13.59 16.04
N SER A 232 7.30 -12.36 15.56
CA SER A 232 6.79 -12.01 14.22
C SER A 232 7.53 -12.73 13.09
N ILE A 233 6.82 -13.08 12.03
CA ILE A 233 7.31 -13.89 10.90
C ILE A 233 7.66 -12.98 9.71
N GLY A 234 8.80 -13.25 9.05
CA GLY A 234 9.18 -12.55 7.83
C GLY A 234 8.17 -12.77 6.69
N PRO A 235 7.81 -11.70 5.93
CA PRO A 235 6.70 -11.75 4.99
C PRO A 235 6.85 -12.80 3.89
N LEU A 236 8.04 -13.02 3.34
CA LEU A 236 8.21 -14.01 2.28
C LEU A 236 8.15 -15.45 2.82
N PHE A 237 8.65 -15.68 4.03
CA PHE A 237 8.47 -16.96 4.70
C PHE A 237 6.99 -17.21 5.00
N PHE A 238 6.28 -16.20 5.54
CA PHE A 238 4.84 -16.28 5.78
C PHE A 238 4.08 -16.68 4.51
N LEU A 239 4.34 -16.04 3.38
CA LEU A 239 3.69 -16.33 2.09
C LEU A 239 3.98 -17.75 1.60
N ARG A 240 5.21 -18.23 1.75
CA ARG A 240 5.53 -19.63 1.38
C ARG A 240 4.73 -20.63 2.23
N ARG A 241 4.65 -20.42 3.55
CA ARG A 241 3.84 -21.26 4.44
C ARG A 241 2.35 -21.14 4.17
N LEU A 242 1.87 -19.94 3.85
CA LEU A 242 0.50 -19.70 3.42
C LEU A 242 0.14 -20.52 2.17
N GLY A 243 1.02 -20.54 1.18
CA GLY A 243 0.85 -21.27 -0.07
C GLY A 243 1.26 -22.76 -0.02
N CYS A 244 1.59 -23.29 1.15
CA CYS A 244 2.05 -24.67 1.34
C CYS A 244 3.18 -25.05 0.37
N VAL A 245 4.20 -24.20 0.28
CA VAL A 245 5.44 -24.49 -0.42
C VAL A 245 6.65 -24.36 0.50
N LYS A 246 7.69 -25.15 0.23
CA LYS A 246 8.98 -25.11 0.92
C LYS A 246 9.80 -23.90 0.46
N GLU A 247 10.98 -23.69 1.02
CA GLU A 247 11.89 -22.59 0.63
C GLU A 247 12.32 -22.67 -0.84
N ASN A 248 12.51 -23.86 -1.37
CA ASN A 248 12.79 -24.11 -2.79
C ASN A 248 11.56 -24.05 -3.69
N PHE A 249 10.39 -23.68 -3.15
CA PHE A 249 9.08 -23.65 -3.79
C PHE A 249 8.53 -25.01 -4.24
N ALA A 250 9.10 -26.12 -3.82
CA ALA A 250 8.43 -27.40 -3.95
C ALA A 250 7.19 -27.44 -3.04
N ARG A 251 6.15 -28.17 -3.46
CA ARG A 251 4.94 -28.38 -2.64
C ARG A 251 5.30 -29.00 -1.30
N ASP A 252 4.83 -28.43 -0.21
CA ASP A 252 4.99 -29.01 1.12
C ASP A 252 3.85 -29.99 1.41
N ARG A 253 4.12 -31.28 1.20
CA ARG A 253 3.17 -32.37 1.49
C ARG A 253 3.43 -33.01 2.87
N SER A 254 4.54 -32.66 3.51
CA SER A 254 4.96 -33.26 4.77
C SER A 254 4.37 -32.53 6.00
N SER A 255 4.07 -31.24 5.87
CA SER A 255 3.50 -30.46 6.96
C SER A 255 2.04 -30.82 7.24
N SER A 256 1.71 -31.06 8.50
CA SER A 256 0.32 -31.25 8.95
C SER A 256 -0.57 -30.03 8.65
N ASP A 257 0.01 -28.82 8.63
CA ASP A 257 -0.68 -27.58 8.32
C ASP A 257 -1.07 -27.44 6.84
N CYS A 258 -0.51 -28.32 5.99
CA CYS A 258 -0.81 -28.41 4.55
C CYS A 258 -1.68 -29.61 4.18
N ARG A 259 -2.13 -30.40 5.16
CA ARG A 259 -3.06 -31.52 4.90
C ARG A 259 -4.41 -30.97 4.41
N GLY A 260 -4.93 -31.49 3.31
CA GLY A 260 -6.18 -30.99 2.70
C GLY A 260 -6.08 -29.55 2.16
N PHE A 261 -4.88 -29.08 1.86
CA PHE A 261 -4.64 -27.70 1.41
C PHE A 261 -5.48 -27.33 0.18
N LYS A 262 -6.17 -26.21 0.31
CA LYS A 262 -6.85 -25.50 -0.80
C LYS A 262 -6.21 -24.11 -0.93
N PRO A 263 -5.81 -23.68 -2.14
CA PRO A 263 -5.21 -22.36 -2.34
C PRO A 263 -6.21 -21.25 -2.02
N LEU A 264 -5.71 -20.11 -1.55
CA LEU A 264 -6.49 -18.88 -1.47
C LEU A 264 -6.54 -18.19 -2.83
N SER A 265 -7.63 -17.46 -3.06
CA SER A 265 -7.75 -16.53 -4.18
C SER A 265 -7.58 -15.11 -3.67
N PHE A 266 -6.63 -14.35 -4.25
CA PHE A 266 -6.43 -12.93 -4.03
C PHE A 266 -6.77 -12.18 -5.30
N ASP A 267 -7.48 -11.05 -5.21
CA ASP A 267 -7.70 -10.19 -6.39
C ASP A 267 -6.52 -9.25 -6.64
N ALA A 268 -5.73 -8.97 -5.61
CA ALA A 268 -4.42 -8.33 -5.63
C ALA A 268 -3.64 -8.74 -4.37
N ILE A 269 -2.34 -8.43 -4.31
CA ILE A 269 -1.53 -8.56 -3.10
C ILE A 269 -1.30 -7.19 -2.48
N ALA A 270 -1.66 -7.01 -1.21
CA ALA A 270 -1.38 -5.82 -0.42
C ALA A 270 -0.10 -6.00 0.41
N HIS A 271 0.64 -4.91 0.65
CA HIS A 271 1.88 -4.94 1.40
C HIS A 271 2.27 -3.55 1.93
N HIS A 272 2.89 -3.52 3.12
CA HIS A 272 3.39 -2.34 3.82
C HIS A 272 4.93 -2.31 3.79
N PRO A 273 5.59 -1.80 2.74
CA PRO A 273 7.02 -1.91 2.56
C PRO A 273 7.83 -0.83 3.30
N HIS A 274 7.50 -0.53 4.55
CA HIS A 274 8.25 0.43 5.37
C HIS A 274 9.73 0.11 5.37
N SER A 275 10.59 1.12 5.29
CA SER A 275 12.05 0.98 5.22
C SER A 275 12.80 1.58 6.41
N SER A 276 12.05 2.03 7.45
CA SER A 276 12.61 2.74 8.61
C SER A 276 13.46 3.94 8.15
N TRP A 277 14.69 4.08 8.64
CA TRP A 277 15.58 5.18 8.29
C TRP A 277 16.37 4.99 6.98
N ARG A 278 16.25 3.82 6.31
CA ARG A 278 17.02 3.51 5.09
C ARG A 278 16.46 4.23 3.88
N ALA A 279 17.37 4.61 2.98
CA ALA A 279 16.96 5.16 1.69
C ALA A 279 16.12 4.13 0.92
N PRO A 280 15.13 4.58 0.11
CA PRO A 280 14.19 3.67 -0.57
C PRO A 280 14.83 2.60 -1.43
N ARG A 281 16.02 2.84 -1.99
CA ARG A 281 16.75 1.84 -2.80
C ARG A 281 17.57 0.84 -1.98
N GLU A 282 17.74 1.09 -0.70
CA GLU A 282 18.58 0.26 0.15
C GLU A 282 17.84 -1.00 0.61
N SER A 283 18.54 -2.12 0.55
CA SER A 283 18.08 -3.36 1.15
C SER A 283 18.50 -3.41 2.62
N ASN A 284 17.64 -3.96 3.46
CA ASN A 284 18.01 -4.24 4.85
C ASN A 284 18.88 -5.49 5.04
N GLY A 285 19.25 -6.17 3.93
CA GLY A 285 20.08 -7.39 3.97
C GLY A 285 19.34 -8.67 4.36
N VAL A 286 18.11 -8.58 4.88
CA VAL A 286 17.35 -9.76 5.33
C VAL A 286 16.59 -10.38 4.16
N ALA A 287 16.82 -11.67 3.89
CA ALA A 287 16.33 -12.35 2.70
C ALA A 287 14.80 -12.40 2.59
N ASP A 288 14.11 -12.65 3.70
CA ASP A 288 12.65 -12.77 3.75
C ASP A 288 11.91 -11.47 4.11
N SER A 289 12.62 -10.37 4.23
CA SER A 289 12.03 -9.03 4.35
C SER A 289 11.65 -8.47 2.99
N VAL A 290 10.64 -7.59 3.00
CA VAL A 290 10.25 -6.81 1.83
C VAL A 290 10.05 -5.35 2.24
N THR A 291 11.07 -4.54 2.01
CA THR A 291 11.00 -3.07 2.10
C THR A 291 10.74 -2.48 0.72
N ILE A 292 10.52 -1.17 0.63
CA ILE A 292 10.24 -0.50 -0.65
C ILE A 292 11.33 -0.77 -1.70
N GLY A 293 12.60 -0.85 -1.31
CA GLY A 293 13.72 -1.16 -2.19
C GLY A 293 13.77 -2.60 -2.70
N THR A 294 13.04 -3.49 -2.05
CA THR A 294 13.05 -4.92 -2.35
C THR A 294 11.70 -5.47 -2.79
N ILE A 295 10.77 -4.60 -3.20
CA ILE A 295 9.39 -4.97 -3.60
C ILE A 295 9.35 -6.06 -4.72
N SER A 296 10.37 -6.12 -5.56
CA SER A 296 10.50 -7.18 -6.56
C SER A 296 10.66 -8.59 -5.96
N ARG A 297 11.10 -8.71 -4.69
CA ARG A 297 11.14 -9.99 -3.99
C ARG A 297 9.73 -10.50 -3.71
N LEU A 298 8.81 -9.59 -3.32
CA LEU A 298 7.40 -9.93 -3.12
C LEU A 298 6.79 -10.52 -4.38
N THR A 299 6.87 -9.77 -5.49
CA THR A 299 6.26 -10.21 -6.77
C THR A 299 6.84 -11.54 -7.25
N LYS A 300 8.17 -11.70 -7.22
CA LYS A 300 8.82 -12.96 -7.59
C LYS A 300 8.39 -14.13 -6.71
N THR A 301 8.26 -13.92 -5.39
CA THR A 301 7.83 -14.96 -4.46
C THR A 301 6.39 -15.35 -4.70
N VAL A 302 5.48 -14.37 -4.83
CA VAL A 302 4.06 -14.60 -5.11
C VAL A 302 3.88 -15.34 -6.44
N ASP A 303 4.55 -14.92 -7.51
CA ASP A 303 4.47 -15.56 -8.83
C ASP A 303 4.95 -17.04 -8.79
N ARG A 304 6.00 -17.32 -8.02
CA ARG A 304 6.47 -18.69 -7.81
C ARG A 304 5.49 -19.53 -6.99
N ILE A 305 4.90 -18.98 -5.95
CA ILE A 305 3.86 -19.67 -5.17
C ILE A 305 2.64 -19.94 -6.06
N GLN A 306 2.23 -18.95 -6.86
CA GLN A 306 1.11 -19.05 -7.78
C GLN A 306 1.35 -20.13 -8.84
N SER A 307 2.52 -20.19 -9.46
CA SER A 307 2.88 -21.22 -10.43
C SER A 307 2.88 -22.63 -9.85
N ARG A 308 3.01 -22.76 -8.54
CA ARG A 308 2.89 -24.03 -7.81
C ARG A 308 1.46 -24.30 -7.32
N GLY A 309 0.48 -23.44 -7.66
CA GLY A 309 -0.90 -23.54 -7.22
C GLY A 309 -1.08 -23.29 -5.71
N GLY A 310 -0.18 -22.51 -5.09
CA GLY A 310 -0.28 -22.15 -3.67
C GLY A 310 -1.20 -20.96 -3.43
N ILE A 311 -1.32 -20.07 -4.42
CA ILE A 311 -2.23 -18.93 -4.45
C ILE A 311 -2.84 -18.84 -5.85
N ARG A 312 -4.02 -18.24 -5.97
CA ARG A 312 -4.70 -17.97 -7.24
C ARG A 312 -4.98 -16.48 -7.39
N ASN A 313 -5.02 -16.01 -8.63
CA ASN A 313 -5.55 -14.69 -8.93
C ASN A 313 -7.08 -14.78 -9.02
N GLY A 314 -7.78 -14.22 -8.05
CA GLY A 314 -9.24 -14.24 -7.95
C GLY A 314 -9.94 -13.24 -8.90
N SER A 315 -9.18 -12.28 -9.48
CA SER A 315 -9.72 -11.31 -10.45
C SER A 315 -9.97 -11.91 -11.83
N VAL A 316 -9.53 -13.14 -12.09
CA VAL A 316 -9.71 -13.89 -13.34
C VAL A 316 -10.14 -15.32 -13.05
N GLY A 317 -10.84 -15.93 -14.01
CA GLY A 317 -11.36 -17.29 -13.89
C GLY A 317 -10.49 -18.34 -14.57
N GLY A 318 -10.87 -19.61 -14.40
CA GLY A 318 -10.33 -20.75 -15.13
C GLY A 318 -8.81 -20.95 -14.91
N SER A 319 -8.13 -21.35 -15.99
CA SER A 319 -6.67 -21.60 -15.97
C SER A 319 -5.84 -20.33 -15.79
N GLU A 320 -6.38 -19.15 -16.10
CA GLU A 320 -5.69 -17.88 -15.92
C GLU A 320 -5.46 -17.52 -14.45
N ALA A 321 -6.34 -17.96 -13.54
CA ALA A 321 -6.20 -17.74 -12.10
C ALA A 321 -4.86 -18.24 -11.53
N GLY A 322 -4.24 -19.25 -12.17
CA GLY A 322 -2.93 -19.76 -11.80
C GLY A 322 -1.75 -19.09 -12.54
N ARG A 323 -2.00 -18.28 -13.55
CA ARG A 323 -0.96 -17.75 -14.46
C ARG A 323 -0.87 -16.23 -14.47
N LYS A 324 -2.01 -15.51 -14.45
CA LYS A 324 -2.00 -14.05 -14.48
C LYS A 324 -1.41 -13.51 -13.18
N PRO A 325 -0.29 -12.79 -13.23
CA PRO A 325 0.33 -12.24 -12.03
C PRO A 325 -0.62 -11.33 -11.27
N LEU A 326 -0.53 -11.32 -9.93
CA LEU A 326 -1.29 -10.41 -9.08
C LEU A 326 -0.74 -8.98 -9.17
N ASP A 327 -1.62 -8.00 -9.25
CA ASP A 327 -1.26 -6.61 -9.02
C ASP A 327 -0.87 -6.37 -7.56
N VAL A 328 -0.08 -5.33 -7.30
CA VAL A 328 0.41 -4.96 -5.98
C VAL A 328 -0.27 -3.68 -5.51
N GLN A 329 -0.77 -3.69 -4.29
CA GLN A 329 -1.31 -2.52 -3.59
C GLN A 329 -0.36 -2.18 -2.44
N ILE A 330 0.24 -1.00 -2.49
CA ILE A 330 1.00 -0.48 -1.36
C ILE A 330 0.02 0.39 -0.57
N ASP A 331 -0.67 -0.25 0.35
CA ASP A 331 -1.77 0.35 1.12
C ASP A 331 -1.29 1.09 2.39
N GLU A 332 -0.01 0.91 2.77
CA GLU A 332 0.71 1.74 3.73
C GLU A 332 2.18 1.91 3.35
N PHE A 333 2.67 3.14 3.38
CA PHE A 333 4.09 3.45 3.33
C PHE A 333 4.36 4.82 3.96
N GLY A 334 5.29 4.88 4.90
CA GLY A 334 5.69 6.12 5.55
C GLY A 334 7.16 6.10 5.95
N ILE A 335 7.72 7.27 6.12
CA ILE A 335 9.09 7.51 6.62
C ILE A 335 8.98 8.41 7.84
N GLN A 336 9.38 7.90 9.00
CA GLN A 336 9.37 8.66 10.24
C GLN A 336 10.43 9.76 10.26
N THR A 337 10.17 10.83 11.01
CA THR A 337 11.06 12.00 11.07
C THR A 337 11.65 12.24 12.45
N ASP A 338 12.90 12.68 12.47
CA ASP A 338 13.54 13.30 13.60
C ASP A 338 13.77 14.81 13.27
N PRO A 339 13.20 15.73 14.03
CA PRO A 339 12.25 15.50 15.11
C PRO A 339 10.89 14.98 14.63
N PRO A 340 10.06 14.32 15.50
CA PRO A 340 10.31 14.08 16.91
C PRO A 340 10.84 12.69 17.26
N ASP A 341 10.90 11.73 16.28
CA ASP A 341 11.35 10.36 16.52
C ASP A 341 12.87 10.23 16.39
N ALA A 342 13.58 10.34 17.51
CA ALA A 342 15.03 10.20 17.55
C ALA A 342 15.56 8.77 17.30
N TRP A 343 14.68 7.74 17.28
CA TRP A 343 15.09 6.34 17.18
C TRP A 343 15.10 5.81 15.77
N SER A 344 14.02 6.04 15.04
CA SER A 344 13.81 5.54 13.69
C SER A 344 13.57 6.63 12.66
N GLY A 345 13.53 7.89 13.11
CA GLY A 345 13.31 9.05 12.28
C GLY A 345 14.51 9.40 11.41
N VAL A 346 14.23 10.04 10.30
CA VAL A 346 15.21 10.72 9.44
C VAL A 346 14.95 12.22 9.47
N SER A 347 15.92 13.04 9.05
CA SER A 347 15.69 14.48 8.92
C SER A 347 14.51 14.77 7.97
N LEU A 348 13.81 15.89 8.20
CA LEU A 348 12.68 16.33 7.36
C LEU A 348 13.04 16.39 5.87
N THR A 349 14.27 16.80 5.54
CA THR A 349 14.76 16.81 4.16
C THR A 349 14.88 15.39 3.58
N LYS A 350 15.39 14.44 4.36
CA LYS A 350 15.46 13.05 3.91
C LYS A 350 14.07 12.44 3.76
N GLN A 351 13.13 12.69 4.67
CA GLN A 351 11.73 12.26 4.50
C GLN A 351 11.18 12.74 3.18
N ASN A 352 11.30 14.03 2.92
CA ASN A 352 10.85 14.65 1.67
C ASN A 352 11.47 13.97 0.43
N ASP A 353 12.77 13.71 0.47
CA ASP A 353 13.49 13.08 -0.64
C ASP A 353 13.08 11.61 -0.83
N TYR A 354 12.99 10.87 0.28
CA TYR A 354 12.68 9.44 0.26
C TYR A 354 11.24 9.15 -0.20
N LEU A 355 10.27 9.97 0.20
CA LEU A 355 8.88 9.83 -0.25
C LEU A 355 8.76 10.05 -1.76
N GLN A 356 9.48 11.02 -2.33
CA GLN A 356 9.46 11.28 -3.76
C GLN A 356 10.21 10.17 -4.55
N GLU A 357 11.34 9.69 -4.05
CA GLU A 357 12.05 8.56 -4.64
C GLU A 357 11.18 7.29 -4.63
N ALA A 358 10.54 7.00 -3.50
CA ALA A 358 9.64 5.86 -3.35
C ALA A 358 8.47 5.95 -4.33
N ALA A 359 7.84 7.11 -4.47
CA ALA A 359 6.76 7.33 -5.44
C ALA A 359 7.21 7.05 -6.88
N TYR A 360 8.39 7.55 -7.27
CA TYR A 360 8.99 7.24 -8.58
C TYR A 360 9.24 5.73 -8.75
N MET A 361 9.81 5.07 -7.74
CA MET A 361 10.10 3.63 -7.80
C MET A 361 8.83 2.80 -7.96
N MET A 362 7.77 3.14 -7.24
CA MET A 362 6.48 2.46 -7.34
C MET A 362 5.80 2.74 -8.69
N TRP A 363 5.82 3.96 -9.16
CA TRP A 363 5.34 4.29 -10.50
C TRP A 363 6.09 3.52 -11.61
N LYS A 364 7.38 3.30 -11.46
CA LYS A 364 8.19 2.52 -12.43
C LYS A 364 7.83 1.04 -12.45
N ASN A 365 7.20 0.52 -11.40
CA ASN A 365 6.79 -0.88 -11.30
C ASN A 365 5.35 -1.05 -11.83
N SER A 366 5.18 -1.66 -13.02
CA SER A 366 3.88 -1.85 -13.67
C SER A 366 2.87 -2.66 -12.87
N ARG A 367 3.34 -3.45 -11.89
CA ARG A 367 2.49 -4.25 -11.00
C ARG A 367 1.84 -3.40 -9.90
N VAL A 368 2.44 -2.25 -9.52
CA VAL A 368 1.92 -1.37 -8.46
C VAL A 368 0.77 -0.53 -9.01
N LYS A 369 -0.41 -0.65 -8.39
CA LYS A 369 -1.62 0.06 -8.78
C LYS A 369 -2.08 1.11 -7.77
N LEU A 370 -1.59 1.01 -6.53
CA LEU A 370 -1.84 1.95 -5.45
C LEU A 370 -0.55 2.20 -4.70
N PHE A 371 -0.31 3.46 -4.34
CA PHE A 371 0.76 3.86 -3.43
C PHE A 371 0.23 4.84 -2.40
N SER A 372 0.09 4.38 -1.15
CA SER A 372 -0.53 5.12 -0.05
C SER A 372 0.50 5.66 0.93
N GLN A 373 0.37 6.95 1.24
CA GLN A 373 1.08 7.59 2.35
C GLN A 373 0.49 7.14 3.69
N TYR A 374 1.33 6.77 4.63
CA TYR A 374 1.05 6.49 6.02
C TYR A 374 1.95 7.36 6.90
N LEU A 375 1.51 8.34 7.63
CA LEU A 375 0.23 8.98 7.87
C LEU A 375 0.11 10.32 7.10
N TRP A 376 -1.05 11.01 7.26
CA TRP A 376 -1.18 12.42 6.85
C TRP A 376 -0.60 13.36 7.89
N GLN A 377 -0.94 13.14 9.17
CA GLN A 377 -0.48 13.90 10.33
C GLN A 377 0.18 12.96 11.33
N ASP A 378 1.24 13.41 12.00
CA ASP A 378 1.90 12.65 13.04
C ASP A 378 0.91 12.32 14.18
N GLU A 379 1.07 11.15 14.75
CA GLU A 379 0.38 10.78 15.99
C GLU A 379 1.03 11.52 17.18
N ALA A 380 0.26 11.69 18.25
CA ALA A 380 0.80 12.20 19.51
C ALA A 380 1.94 11.30 20.01
N LEU A 381 3.04 11.91 20.43
CA LEU A 381 4.15 11.17 21.01
C LEU A 381 3.71 10.48 22.30
N ASP A 382 3.72 9.17 22.32
CA ASP A 382 3.63 8.44 23.57
C ASP A 382 4.97 8.54 24.32
N LYS A 383 5.02 9.47 25.26
CA LYS A 383 6.21 9.72 26.10
C LYS A 383 6.63 8.53 26.96
N LEU A 384 5.75 7.54 27.12
CA LEU A 384 5.99 6.32 27.91
C LEU A 384 6.48 5.15 27.08
N SER A 385 6.30 5.19 25.74
CA SER A 385 6.71 4.14 24.82
C SER A 385 7.62 4.69 23.74
N ILE A 386 8.90 4.75 24.00
CA ILE A 386 9.93 5.12 23.03
C ILE A 386 10.08 4.14 21.86
N THR A 387 9.35 3.03 21.84
CA THR A 387 9.64 1.93 20.92
C THR A 387 8.47 1.42 20.08
N ALA A 388 7.22 1.78 20.33
CA ALA A 388 6.11 1.09 19.62
C ALA A 388 4.74 1.77 19.60
N GLY A 389 4.54 3.00 20.01
CA GLY A 389 3.19 3.52 20.23
C GLY A 389 2.70 4.54 19.20
N SER A 390 3.57 5.35 18.63
CA SER A 390 3.16 6.44 17.77
C SER A 390 4.01 6.53 16.51
N TRP A 391 3.36 6.85 15.39
CA TRP A 391 4.03 7.00 14.09
C TRP A 391 4.24 8.49 13.76
N GLN A 392 5.48 8.84 13.46
CA GLN A 392 5.91 10.20 13.11
C GLN A 392 6.18 10.32 11.60
N SER A 393 5.39 9.59 10.80
CA SER A 393 5.55 9.51 9.35
C SER A 393 4.62 10.46 8.57
N GLY A 394 3.90 11.34 9.28
CA GLY A 394 3.00 12.31 8.70
C GLY A 394 3.69 13.30 7.76
N LEU A 395 2.89 13.86 6.86
CA LEU A 395 3.26 15.03 6.06
C LEU A 395 3.17 16.33 6.87
N TYR A 396 2.46 16.27 7.99
CA TYR A 396 2.27 17.34 8.97
C TYR A 396 2.69 16.80 10.35
N PHE A 397 3.21 17.70 11.19
CA PHE A 397 3.41 17.40 12.61
C PHE A 397 2.07 17.20 13.32
N GLU A 398 2.11 16.74 14.58
CA GLU A 398 0.92 16.55 15.42
C GLU A 398 0.08 17.83 15.55
N ASP A 399 0.72 18.99 15.65
CA ASP A 399 0.08 20.31 15.76
C ASP A 399 -0.51 20.83 14.43
N GLY A 400 -0.34 20.09 13.34
CA GLY A 400 -0.78 20.47 12.00
C GLY A 400 0.21 21.34 11.23
N THR A 401 1.39 21.64 11.78
CA THR A 401 2.45 22.35 11.06
C THR A 401 2.98 21.50 9.91
N ALA A 402 3.10 22.09 8.72
CA ALA A 402 3.52 21.35 7.53
C ALA A 402 5.00 21.00 7.56
N LYS A 403 5.32 19.73 7.26
CA LYS A 403 6.69 19.32 6.94
C LYS A 403 7.00 19.60 5.46
N PRO A 404 8.27 19.70 5.04
CA PRO A 404 8.63 19.88 3.62
C PRO A 404 7.96 18.86 2.68
N ALA A 405 7.74 17.64 3.16
CA ALA A 405 7.07 16.58 2.41
C ALA A 405 5.61 16.89 2.03
N ALA A 406 4.90 17.74 2.79
CA ALA A 406 3.53 18.14 2.48
C ALA A 406 3.42 18.88 1.13
N SER A 407 4.39 19.74 0.82
CA SER A 407 4.46 20.44 -0.47
C SER A 407 4.77 19.47 -1.59
N SER A 408 5.78 18.61 -1.41
CA SER A 408 6.21 17.65 -2.42
C SER A 408 5.22 16.52 -2.65
N PHE A 409 4.33 16.23 -1.71
CA PHE A 409 3.25 15.27 -1.91
C PHE A 409 2.31 15.72 -3.04
N ALA A 410 2.02 17.01 -3.15
CA ALA A 410 1.18 17.54 -4.23
C ALA A 410 1.90 17.56 -5.59
N ASN A 411 3.22 17.67 -5.59
CA ASN A 411 4.05 17.83 -6.80
C ASN A 411 5.32 16.96 -6.74
N PRO A 412 5.20 15.63 -6.61
CA PRO A 412 6.37 14.78 -6.50
C PRO A 412 7.21 14.84 -7.78
N PHE A 413 8.52 14.96 -7.58
CA PHE A 413 9.48 15.12 -8.67
C PHE A 413 10.75 14.32 -8.39
N TRP A 414 11.18 13.53 -9.36
CA TRP A 414 12.39 12.74 -9.27
C TRP A 414 13.20 12.75 -10.55
N VAL A 415 14.51 12.71 -10.42
CA VAL A 415 15.43 12.56 -11.55
C VAL A 415 16.33 11.35 -11.28
N ASP A 416 16.10 10.29 -12.03
CA ASP A 416 16.83 9.04 -11.92
C ASP A 416 17.96 8.98 -12.92
N LEU A 417 19.20 9.10 -12.45
CA LEU A 417 20.40 8.97 -13.27
C LEU A 417 21.13 7.66 -12.90
N PRO A 418 21.00 6.60 -13.72
CA PRO A 418 21.67 5.35 -13.45
C PRO A 418 23.20 5.51 -13.41
N ARG A 419 23.84 4.71 -12.56
CA ARG A 419 25.30 4.69 -12.45
C ARG A 419 25.96 4.43 -13.82
N ARG A 420 26.99 5.18 -14.15
CA ARG A 420 27.70 5.13 -15.45
C ARG A 420 26.84 5.53 -16.66
N SER A 421 25.71 6.19 -16.45
CA SER A 421 24.87 6.74 -17.51
C SER A 421 24.99 8.25 -17.55
N ARG A 422 24.78 8.81 -18.74
CA ARG A 422 24.52 10.24 -18.95
C ARG A 422 23.04 10.50 -19.32
N ARG A 423 22.21 9.45 -19.42
CA ARG A 423 20.77 9.58 -19.64
C ARG A 423 20.05 9.44 -18.32
N ALA A 424 19.36 10.48 -17.90
CA ALA A 424 18.48 10.48 -16.73
C ALA A 424 17.02 10.29 -17.19
N THR A 425 16.22 9.63 -16.38
CA THR A 425 14.77 9.72 -16.45
C THR A 425 14.33 10.88 -15.57
N VAL A 426 13.68 11.87 -16.15
CA VAL A 426 13.00 12.95 -15.44
C VAL A 426 11.54 12.55 -15.30
N TRP A 427 11.02 12.53 -14.08
CA TRP A 427 9.66 12.10 -13.75
C TRP A 427 9.02 13.08 -12.78
N GLY A 428 7.71 13.28 -12.91
CA GLY A 428 6.92 14.02 -11.95
C GLY A 428 5.45 13.73 -12.07
N GLN A 429 4.69 14.23 -11.09
CA GLN A 429 3.24 14.19 -11.08
C GLN A 429 2.69 15.52 -10.58
N VAL A 430 1.62 15.99 -11.18
CA VAL A 430 0.78 17.10 -10.69
C VAL A 430 -0.43 16.50 -10.00
N ARG A 431 -0.73 16.91 -8.79
CA ARG A 431 -1.91 16.47 -8.03
C ARG A 431 -2.77 17.68 -7.61
N PRO A 432 -4.10 17.57 -7.74
CA PRO A 432 -4.89 16.50 -8.34
C PRO A 432 -4.47 16.21 -9.79
N GLY A 433 -4.71 14.97 -10.25
CA GLY A 433 -4.45 14.58 -11.62
C GLY A 433 -5.26 15.40 -12.64
N GLY A 434 -4.91 15.28 -13.89
CA GLY A 434 -5.48 16.01 -15.01
C GLY A 434 -4.42 16.30 -16.05
N GLN A 435 -4.85 16.61 -17.28
CA GLN A 435 -3.92 17.08 -18.33
C GLN A 435 -3.50 18.52 -18.01
N THR A 436 -2.25 18.68 -17.63
CA THR A 436 -1.65 19.96 -17.25
C THR A 436 -0.35 20.15 -18.02
N LYS A 437 -0.18 21.32 -18.63
CA LYS A 437 1.09 21.69 -19.27
C LYS A 437 2.11 22.06 -18.20
N VAL A 438 3.18 21.26 -18.08
CA VAL A 438 4.29 21.54 -17.17
C VAL A 438 5.53 21.94 -17.97
N THR A 439 6.33 22.85 -17.41
CA THR A 439 7.64 23.19 -17.95
C THR A 439 8.70 22.68 -16.99
N VAL A 440 9.57 21.80 -17.48
CA VAL A 440 10.76 21.35 -16.77
C VAL A 440 11.91 22.25 -17.11
N GLU A 441 12.59 22.73 -16.08
CA GLU A 441 13.78 23.55 -16.19
C GLU A 441 15.01 22.82 -15.67
N SER A 442 16.15 23.20 -16.18
CA SER A 442 17.44 22.71 -15.67
C SER A 442 18.46 23.82 -15.59
N ARG A 443 19.46 23.66 -14.70
CA ARG A 443 20.66 24.49 -14.66
C ARG A 443 21.89 23.66 -14.29
N THR A 444 23.00 23.93 -14.92
CA THR A 444 24.30 23.43 -14.44
C THR A 444 24.61 24.06 -13.09
N VAL A 445 25.01 23.27 -12.09
CA VAL A 445 25.41 23.81 -10.77
C VAL A 445 26.56 24.75 -10.93
N GLY A 446 26.47 25.95 -10.35
CA GLY A 446 27.40 27.08 -10.54
C GLY A 446 26.84 28.12 -11.51
N ARG A 447 25.82 27.87 -12.31
CA ARG A 447 25.12 28.89 -13.08
C ARG A 447 23.99 29.50 -12.24
N ALA A 448 23.67 30.78 -12.43
CA ALA A 448 22.71 31.48 -11.62
C ALA A 448 21.25 31.10 -11.94
N GLN A 449 20.90 30.94 -13.23
CA GLN A 449 19.52 30.84 -13.69
C GLN A 449 19.17 29.44 -14.19
N PHE A 450 17.91 29.04 -13.95
CA PHE A 450 17.29 27.89 -14.62
C PHE A 450 16.88 28.30 -16.03
N ALA A 451 17.02 27.38 -16.97
CA ALA A 451 16.52 27.52 -18.34
C ALA A 451 15.51 26.42 -18.63
N ALA A 452 14.49 26.74 -19.42
CA ALA A 452 13.51 25.79 -19.87
C ALA A 452 14.20 24.67 -20.66
N LEU A 453 13.96 23.44 -20.24
CA LEU A 453 14.48 22.22 -20.90
C LEU A 453 13.41 21.60 -21.80
N ARG A 454 12.18 21.51 -21.28
CA ARG A 454 11.08 20.87 -22.01
C ARG A 454 9.74 21.29 -21.42
N SER A 455 8.77 21.57 -22.31
CA SER A 455 7.35 21.63 -21.96
C SER A 455 6.67 20.33 -22.39
N ILE A 456 5.80 19.79 -21.53
CA ILE A 456 5.13 18.50 -21.73
C ILE A 456 3.76 18.52 -21.04
N GLU A 457 2.77 17.86 -21.62
CA GLU A 457 1.49 17.63 -20.96
C GLU A 457 1.55 16.38 -20.09
N THR A 458 0.97 16.46 -18.88
CA THR A 458 0.75 15.30 -18.04
C THR A 458 -0.33 14.40 -18.61
N ASN A 459 -0.33 13.11 -18.24
CA ASN A 459 -1.47 12.25 -18.54
C ASN A 459 -2.66 12.55 -17.59
N ARG A 460 -3.79 11.85 -17.77
CA ARG A 460 -5.01 12.04 -16.95
C ARG A 460 -4.79 11.84 -15.44
N SER A 461 -3.80 11.05 -15.04
CA SER A 461 -3.41 10.87 -13.64
C SER A 461 -2.33 11.89 -13.18
N GLY A 462 -2.05 12.90 -13.99
CA GLY A 462 -1.09 13.95 -13.68
C GLY A 462 0.39 13.59 -13.89
N PHE A 463 0.72 12.39 -14.39
CA PHE A 463 2.11 11.95 -14.58
C PHE A 463 2.72 12.47 -15.88
N PHE A 464 4.01 12.78 -15.80
CA PHE A 464 4.87 12.98 -16.96
C PHE A 464 6.23 12.30 -16.75
N SER A 465 6.88 11.91 -17.85
CA SER A 465 8.28 11.47 -17.82
C SER A 465 8.92 11.62 -19.20
N PHE A 466 10.22 11.85 -19.19
CA PHE A 466 11.05 11.87 -20.41
C PHE A 466 12.53 11.59 -20.08
N SER A 467 13.32 11.34 -21.11
CA SER A 467 14.77 11.14 -20.99
C SER A 467 15.51 12.46 -21.24
N ALA A 468 16.45 12.79 -20.36
CA ALA A 468 17.33 13.96 -20.50
C ALA A 468 18.83 13.56 -20.46
N VAL A 469 19.67 14.26 -21.22
CA VAL A 469 21.13 14.08 -21.19
C VAL A 469 21.72 14.97 -20.11
N VAL A 470 22.51 14.39 -19.20
CA VAL A 470 23.20 15.07 -18.10
C VAL A 470 24.70 15.00 -18.32
N LYS A 471 25.32 16.12 -18.73
CA LYS A 471 26.75 16.21 -19.03
C LYS A 471 27.62 16.54 -17.80
N SER A 472 27.06 17.27 -16.84
CA SER A 472 27.71 17.76 -15.62
C SER A 472 26.74 17.71 -14.44
N LYS A 473 27.16 18.14 -13.25
CA LYS A 473 26.25 18.29 -12.09
C LYS A 473 25.15 19.27 -12.43
N THR A 474 23.91 18.78 -12.52
CA THR A 474 22.75 19.52 -13.02
C THR A 474 21.59 19.46 -12.03
N ALA A 475 21.00 20.61 -11.75
CA ALA A 475 19.77 20.75 -10.98
C ALA A 475 18.59 20.83 -11.92
N PHE A 476 17.46 20.18 -11.54
CA PHE A 476 16.22 20.16 -12.28
C PHE A 476 15.07 20.56 -11.35
N ARG A 477 14.05 21.17 -11.89
CA ARG A 477 12.74 21.41 -11.28
C ARG A 477 11.69 21.47 -12.39
N PHE A 478 10.40 21.39 -12.03
CA PHE A 478 9.31 21.76 -12.94
C PHE A 478 8.40 22.80 -12.30
N TYR A 479 7.69 23.52 -13.15
CA TYR A 479 6.61 24.40 -12.76
C TYR A 479 5.43 24.28 -13.69
N TYR A 480 4.27 24.71 -13.22
CA TYR A 480 3.04 24.83 -13.97
C TYR A 480 2.18 25.95 -13.39
N ASP A 481 1.31 26.51 -14.21
CA ASP A 481 0.30 27.44 -13.74
C ASP A 481 -0.92 26.65 -13.26
N ARG A 482 -1.34 26.92 -12.05
CA ARG A 482 -2.51 26.32 -11.44
C ARG A 482 -3.61 27.36 -11.38
N ASP A 483 -4.67 27.18 -12.19
CA ASP A 483 -5.80 28.07 -12.27
C ASP A 483 -6.27 28.55 -10.90
N GLY A 484 -6.25 29.88 -10.69
CA GLY A 484 -6.62 30.52 -9.43
C GLY A 484 -5.59 30.45 -8.29
N TYR A 485 -4.44 29.78 -8.47
CA TYR A 485 -3.38 29.65 -7.47
C TYR A 485 -2.01 30.15 -7.94
N GLY A 486 -1.90 30.54 -9.21
CA GLY A 486 -0.64 30.99 -9.80
C GLY A 486 0.37 29.89 -10.06
N VAL A 487 1.64 30.27 -10.26
CA VAL A 487 2.73 29.36 -10.60
C VAL A 487 3.14 28.52 -9.41
N VAL A 488 3.01 27.20 -9.56
CA VAL A 488 3.48 26.20 -8.60
C VAL A 488 4.78 25.59 -9.09
N THR A 489 5.78 25.51 -8.21
CA THR A 489 7.11 24.96 -8.53
C THR A 489 7.40 23.75 -7.66
N SER A 490 7.96 22.68 -8.26
CA SER A 490 8.39 21.49 -7.55
C SER A 490 9.66 21.72 -6.72
N SER A 491 10.01 20.76 -5.87
CA SER A 491 11.32 20.69 -5.25
C SER A 491 12.43 20.55 -6.32
N VAL A 492 13.64 21.03 -5.98
CA VAL A 492 14.82 20.92 -6.86
C VAL A 492 15.49 19.56 -6.65
N ARG A 493 15.82 18.87 -7.76
CA ARG A 493 16.60 17.63 -7.77
C ARG A 493 17.92 17.83 -8.49
N THR A 494 19.00 17.49 -7.81
CA THR A 494 20.35 17.62 -8.37
C THR A 494 20.96 16.23 -8.60
N VAL A 495 21.44 16.00 -9.81
CA VAL A 495 22.13 14.77 -10.20
C VAL A 495 23.50 15.08 -10.80
N LYS A 496 24.44 14.12 -10.67
CA LYS A 496 25.81 14.23 -11.20
C LYS A 496 26.19 12.92 -11.88
N PRO A 497 26.64 12.92 -13.13
CA PRO A 497 27.25 11.75 -13.78
C PRO A 497 28.47 11.25 -12.98
N ARG A 498 28.60 9.93 -12.86
CA ARG A 498 29.72 9.26 -12.17
C ARG A 498 30.55 8.47 -13.18
#